data_9a3cac61e9a063d5774895c97f80c71c
#
_entry.id   9a3cac61e9a063d5774895c97f80c71c
#
_cell.length_a   1.000
_cell.length_b   1.000
_cell.length_c   1.000
_cell.angle_alpha   90.00
_cell.angle_beta   90.00
_cell.angle_gamma   90.00
#
_symmetry.space_group_name_H-M   'P 1'
#
loop_
_entity.id
_entity.type
_entity.pdbx_description
1 polymer ?
#
loop_
_entity_poly.entity_id
_entity_poly.type
_entity_poly.pdbx_seq_one_letter_code
_entity_poly.pdbx_strand_id
1 'polypeptide(L)'
;GEKVMKEIRGGLPEKDANRGFWGVSTFFLIVLVLFGFLLCREGTGICETIIGIGAIYLILLCFFIEISRSYVMNEKGIAITFNNFKVWTKMYPWEEYDEIKIENTQWSQHSQVIFTMTFVKKKRNIYDFIFSGNVSAECTEETYALVKSWLPESVRMPKVKF
;
A
#
# COMPACT_ATOMS: atom_id res chain seq x y z
N GLY A 1 -12.47 22.04 -24.35
CA GLY A 1 -13.00 22.01 -23.01
C GLY A 1 -11.96 21.56 -21.99
N GLU A 2 -11.88 22.25 -20.88
CA GLU A 2 -11.03 21.81 -19.78
C GLU A 2 -11.42 20.40 -19.36
N LYS A 3 -10.48 19.45 -19.39
CA LYS A 3 -10.68 18.13 -18.78
C LYS A 3 -10.74 18.32 -17.27
N VAL A 4 -11.94 18.31 -16.72
CA VAL A 4 -12.13 18.26 -15.27
C VAL A 4 -11.55 16.92 -14.80
N MET A 5 -10.57 16.96 -13.91
CA MET A 5 -10.01 15.77 -13.28
C MET A 5 -11.14 15.10 -12.47
N LYS A 6 -11.55 13.88 -12.90
CA LYS A 6 -12.62 13.12 -12.25
C LYS A 6 -12.11 11.97 -11.39
N GLU A 7 -10.80 11.71 -11.41
CA GLU A 7 -10.18 10.62 -10.68
C GLU A 7 -8.74 10.95 -10.31
N ILE A 8 -8.27 10.34 -9.22
CA ILE A 8 -6.88 10.43 -8.78
C ILE A 8 -6.27 9.03 -8.89
N ARG A 9 -5.17 8.91 -9.59
CA ARG A 9 -4.45 7.64 -9.77
C ARG A 9 -3.12 7.70 -9.05
N GLY A 10 -2.69 6.57 -8.49
CA GLY A 10 -1.39 6.46 -7.83
C GLY A 10 -0.96 5.02 -7.66
N GLY A 11 0.18 4.85 -7.00
CA GLY A 11 0.82 3.56 -6.82
C GLY A 11 1.73 3.18 -7.99
N LEU A 12 2.25 1.96 -7.96
CA LEU A 12 3.13 1.45 -9.00
C LEU A 12 2.33 1.02 -10.25
N PRO A 13 2.82 1.33 -11.47
CA PRO A 13 2.21 0.81 -12.68
C PRO A 13 2.17 -0.73 -12.65
N GLU A 14 1.07 -1.31 -13.12
CA GLU A 14 0.84 -2.75 -13.09
C GLU A 14 2.03 -3.57 -13.59
N LYS A 15 2.60 -3.19 -14.72
CA LYS A 15 3.75 -3.86 -15.33
C LYS A 15 4.98 -3.87 -14.42
N ASP A 16 5.31 -2.74 -13.82
CA ASP A 16 6.49 -2.59 -12.96
C ASP A 16 6.27 -3.23 -11.59
N ALA A 17 5.06 -3.14 -11.05
CA ALA A 17 4.69 -3.72 -9.77
C ALA A 17 4.82 -5.25 -9.79
N ASN A 18 4.26 -5.91 -10.80
CA ASN A 18 4.33 -7.37 -10.93
C ASN A 18 5.77 -7.86 -11.11
N ARG A 19 6.52 -7.21 -11.98
CA ARG A 19 7.94 -7.55 -12.23
C ARG A 19 8.80 -7.34 -10.98
N GLY A 20 8.59 -6.22 -10.28
CA GLY A 20 9.28 -5.90 -9.05
C GLY A 20 8.93 -6.88 -7.93
N PHE A 21 7.66 -7.23 -7.77
CA PHE A 21 7.20 -8.20 -6.77
C PHE A 21 7.92 -9.55 -6.93
N TRP A 22 7.90 -10.12 -8.13
CA TRP A 22 8.53 -11.42 -8.38
C TRP A 22 10.04 -11.36 -8.27
N GLY A 23 10.69 -10.30 -8.75
CA GLY A 23 12.14 -10.13 -8.66
C GLY A 23 12.63 -10.04 -7.22
N VAL A 24 12.03 -9.17 -6.42
CA VAL A 24 12.39 -8.98 -5.01
C VAL A 24 12.04 -10.22 -4.18
N SER A 25 10.88 -10.82 -4.43
CA SER A 25 10.44 -12.04 -3.75
C SER A 25 11.42 -13.21 -3.99
N THR A 26 11.84 -13.42 -5.22
CA THR A 26 12.82 -14.46 -5.58
C THR A 26 14.18 -14.21 -4.94
N PHE A 27 14.64 -12.96 -4.95
CA PHE A 27 15.89 -12.58 -4.29
C PHE A 27 15.89 -12.91 -2.79
N PHE A 28 14.84 -12.51 -2.08
CA PHE A 28 14.72 -12.82 -0.66
C PHE A 28 14.59 -14.29 -0.37
N LEU A 29 13.91 -15.04 -1.23
CA LEU A 29 13.83 -16.51 -1.10
C LEU A 29 15.20 -17.14 -1.19
N ILE A 30 16.02 -16.74 -2.15
CA ILE A 30 17.40 -17.25 -2.32
C ILE A 30 18.22 -16.93 -1.06
N VAL A 31 18.16 -15.70 -0.57
CA VAL A 31 18.89 -15.29 0.66
C VAL A 31 18.46 -16.13 1.87
N LEU A 32 17.16 -16.36 2.03
CA LEU A 32 16.62 -17.15 3.14
C LEU A 32 17.05 -18.62 3.05
N VAL A 33 17.07 -19.20 1.85
CA VAL A 33 17.52 -20.57 1.64
C VAL A 33 19.00 -20.73 1.97
N LEU A 34 19.84 -19.78 1.54
CA LEU A 34 21.26 -19.77 1.88
C LEU A 34 21.49 -19.63 3.39
N PHE A 35 20.74 -18.76 4.04
CA PHE A 35 20.80 -18.59 5.50
C PHE A 35 20.36 -19.87 6.22
N GLY A 36 19.30 -20.52 5.75
CA GLY A 36 18.84 -21.80 6.28
C GLY A 36 19.87 -22.91 6.15
N PHE A 37 20.58 -22.96 5.03
CA PHE A 37 21.68 -23.90 4.83
C PHE A 37 22.78 -23.68 5.88
N LEU A 38 23.15 -22.43 6.15
CA LEU A 38 24.14 -22.11 7.17
C LEU A 38 23.65 -22.51 8.56
N LEU A 39 22.39 -22.29 8.91
CA LEU A 39 21.82 -22.72 10.19
C LEU A 39 21.84 -24.24 10.36
N CYS A 40 21.52 -25.00 9.33
CA CYS A 40 21.60 -26.47 9.36
C CYS A 40 23.04 -26.94 9.55
N ARG A 41 24.00 -26.25 8.95
CA ARG A 41 25.43 -26.54 9.13
C ARG A 41 25.88 -26.29 10.58
N GLU A 42 25.32 -25.31 11.26
CA GLU A 42 25.62 -25.01 12.68
C GLU A 42 24.86 -25.92 13.66
N GLY A 43 24.10 -26.88 13.18
CA GLY A 43 23.42 -27.89 13.99
C GLY A 43 21.94 -27.66 14.25
N THR A 44 21.32 -26.65 13.61
CA THR A 44 19.87 -26.43 13.70
C THR A 44 19.11 -27.52 12.93
N GLY A 45 18.00 -28.03 13.50
CA GLY A 45 17.19 -29.06 12.85
C GLY A 45 16.61 -28.60 11.52
N ILE A 46 16.55 -29.50 10.53
CA ILE A 46 16.05 -29.21 9.18
C ILE A 46 14.58 -28.75 9.23
N CYS A 47 13.73 -29.45 9.99
CA CYS A 47 12.31 -29.10 10.12
C CYS A 47 12.11 -27.71 10.72
N GLU A 48 12.84 -27.38 11.77
CA GLU A 48 12.79 -26.07 12.41
C GLU A 48 13.23 -24.95 11.45
N THR A 49 14.28 -25.21 10.69
CA THR A 49 14.80 -24.27 9.68
C THR A 49 13.77 -24.03 8.58
N ILE A 50 13.12 -25.05 8.05
CA ILE A 50 12.10 -24.93 7.00
C ILE A 50 10.89 -24.13 7.51
N ILE A 51 10.43 -24.43 8.71
CA ILE A 51 9.30 -23.71 9.33
C ILE A 51 9.65 -22.23 9.54
N GLY A 52 10.83 -21.95 10.07
CA GLY A 52 11.28 -20.58 10.30
C GLY A 52 11.41 -19.77 9.02
N ILE A 53 12.05 -20.34 7.99
CA ILE A 53 12.19 -19.70 6.67
C ILE A 53 10.83 -19.47 6.02
N GLY A 54 9.95 -20.48 6.07
CA GLY A 54 8.59 -20.35 5.54
C GLY A 54 7.79 -19.24 6.19
N ALA A 55 7.86 -19.12 7.51
CA ALA A 55 7.18 -18.06 8.26
C ALA A 55 7.71 -16.66 7.90
N ILE A 56 9.02 -16.48 7.84
CA ILE A 56 9.65 -15.21 7.45
C ILE A 56 9.28 -14.85 6.02
N TYR A 57 9.32 -15.81 5.11
CA TYR A 57 8.97 -15.57 3.71
C TYR A 57 7.52 -15.16 3.54
N LEU A 58 6.58 -15.77 4.27
CA LEU A 58 5.16 -15.39 4.25
C LEU A 58 4.95 -13.96 4.74
N ILE A 59 5.65 -13.55 5.80
CA ILE A 59 5.58 -12.18 6.32
C ILE A 59 6.10 -11.19 5.26
N LEU A 60 7.22 -11.51 4.60
CA LEU A 60 7.76 -10.68 3.53
C LEU A 60 6.83 -10.60 2.32
N LEU A 61 6.17 -11.71 1.95
CA LEU A 61 5.18 -11.69 0.87
C LEU A 61 4.01 -10.76 1.18
N CYS A 62 3.49 -10.77 2.40
CA CYS A 62 2.42 -9.86 2.81
C CYS A 62 2.86 -8.40 2.68
N PHE A 63 4.08 -8.09 3.08
CA PHE A 63 4.66 -6.75 2.94
C PHE A 63 4.79 -6.33 1.46
N PHE A 64 5.26 -7.24 0.60
CA PHE A 64 5.40 -6.96 -0.83
C PHE A 64 4.07 -6.78 -1.54
N ILE A 65 3.03 -7.49 -1.13
CA ILE A 65 1.67 -7.28 -1.63
C ILE A 65 1.23 -5.84 -1.38
N GLU A 66 1.51 -5.32 -0.19
CA GLU A 66 1.11 -3.97 0.18
C GLU A 66 1.83 -2.89 -0.64
N ILE A 67 3.14 -3.03 -0.86
CA ILE A 67 3.92 -2.02 -1.60
C ILE A 67 3.76 -2.09 -3.13
N SER A 68 3.27 -3.20 -3.68
CA SER A 68 3.16 -3.41 -5.13
C SER A 68 1.77 -3.12 -5.69
N ARG A 69 0.93 -2.44 -4.94
CA ARG A 69 -0.43 -2.12 -5.37
C ARG A 69 -0.52 -0.78 -6.10
N SER A 70 -1.54 -0.65 -6.95
CA SER A 70 -1.96 0.60 -7.54
C SER A 70 -3.38 0.96 -7.11
N TYR A 71 -3.77 2.21 -7.22
CA TYR A 71 -5.10 2.65 -6.82
C TYR A 71 -5.67 3.73 -7.73
N VAL A 72 -6.99 3.80 -7.77
CA VAL A 72 -7.76 4.85 -8.43
C VAL A 72 -8.83 5.35 -7.47
N MET A 73 -8.84 6.64 -7.20
CA MET A 73 -9.85 7.31 -6.38
C MET A 73 -10.85 8.03 -7.27
N ASN A 74 -12.12 7.87 -6.99
CA ASN A 74 -13.21 8.56 -7.67
C ASN A 74 -14.38 8.82 -6.70
N GLU A 75 -15.49 9.32 -7.22
CA GLU A 75 -16.69 9.62 -6.42
C GLU A 75 -17.28 8.42 -5.65
N LYS A 76 -17.01 7.19 -6.12
CA LYS A 76 -17.52 5.94 -5.52
C LYS A 76 -16.66 5.46 -4.35
N GLY A 77 -15.38 5.78 -4.37
CA GLY A 77 -14.42 5.32 -3.37
C GLY A 77 -13.04 5.10 -3.95
N ILE A 78 -12.30 4.18 -3.34
CA ILE A 78 -10.94 3.83 -3.76
C ILE A 78 -10.93 2.41 -4.31
N ALA A 79 -10.60 2.26 -5.59
CA ALA A 79 -10.36 0.97 -6.22
C ALA A 79 -8.87 0.63 -6.11
N ILE A 80 -8.54 -0.43 -5.39
CA ILE A 80 -7.16 -0.89 -5.19
C ILE A 80 -6.94 -2.13 -6.05
N THR A 81 -5.91 -2.07 -6.90
CA THR A 81 -5.48 -3.21 -7.73
C THR A 81 -4.23 -3.82 -7.13
N PHE A 82 -4.32 -5.09 -6.78
CA PHE A 82 -3.21 -5.88 -6.24
C PHE A 82 -2.54 -6.65 -7.38
N ASN A 83 -1.24 -6.47 -7.54
CA ASN A 83 -0.43 -7.00 -8.64
C ASN A 83 0.58 -8.04 -8.13
N ASN A 84 0.10 -9.06 -7.45
CA ASN A 84 0.95 -10.12 -6.89
C ASN A 84 0.83 -11.43 -7.69
N PHE A 85 0.27 -12.48 -7.11
CA PHE A 85 0.10 -13.78 -7.78
C PHE A 85 -0.92 -13.72 -8.93
N LYS A 86 -1.95 -12.91 -8.74
CA LYS A 86 -3.02 -12.66 -9.71
C LYS A 86 -3.41 -11.20 -9.63
N VAL A 87 -3.59 -10.56 -10.76
CA VAL A 87 -4.12 -9.19 -10.80
C VAL A 87 -5.60 -9.21 -10.42
N TRP A 88 -5.95 -8.50 -9.37
CA TRP A 88 -7.33 -8.35 -8.93
C TRP A 88 -7.58 -6.97 -8.33
N THR A 89 -8.79 -6.48 -8.48
CA THR A 89 -9.18 -5.15 -8.03
C THR A 89 -10.30 -5.25 -7.00
N LYS A 90 -10.19 -4.50 -5.93
CA LYS A 90 -11.23 -4.37 -4.91
C LYS A 90 -11.61 -2.92 -4.73
N MET A 91 -12.92 -2.64 -4.76
CA MET A 91 -13.47 -1.31 -4.51
C MET A 91 -13.82 -1.14 -3.03
N TYR A 92 -13.32 -0.08 -2.44
CA TYR A 92 -13.65 0.32 -1.07
C TYR A 92 -14.46 1.62 -1.12
N PRO A 93 -15.74 1.60 -0.74
CA PRO A 93 -16.54 2.83 -0.62
C PRO A 93 -15.97 3.80 0.40
N TRP A 94 -16.22 5.08 0.24
CA TRP A 94 -15.72 6.10 1.16
C TRP A 94 -16.18 5.90 2.60
N GLU A 95 -17.35 5.31 2.82
CA GLU A 95 -17.90 5.01 4.14
C GLU A 95 -17.08 4.00 4.94
N GLU A 96 -16.25 3.21 4.28
CA GLU A 96 -15.36 2.24 4.94
C GLU A 96 -14.08 2.87 5.50
N TYR A 97 -13.86 4.16 5.27
CA TYR A 97 -12.70 4.87 5.80
C TYR A 97 -13.07 5.59 7.11
N ASP A 98 -12.20 5.45 8.13
CA ASP A 98 -12.38 6.07 9.43
C ASP A 98 -11.93 7.52 9.44
N GLU A 99 -10.76 7.76 8.92
CA GLU A 99 -10.14 9.07 8.97
C GLU A 99 -9.20 9.32 7.80
N ILE A 100 -8.94 10.59 7.56
CA ILE A 100 -7.92 11.05 6.63
C ILE A 100 -6.90 11.83 7.42
N LYS A 101 -5.64 11.43 7.31
CA LYS A 101 -4.51 12.12 7.92
C LYS A 101 -3.79 12.94 6.86
N ILE A 102 -3.47 14.18 7.18
CA ILE A 102 -2.67 15.04 6.31
C ILE A 102 -1.38 15.37 7.03
N GLU A 103 -0.26 14.97 6.45
CA GLU A 103 1.05 15.13 7.05
C GLU A 103 2.00 15.87 6.11
N ASN A 104 2.90 16.65 6.70
CA ASN A 104 4.01 17.25 5.97
C ASN A 104 5.13 16.24 5.86
N THR A 105 5.61 16.00 4.67
CA THR A 105 6.78 15.16 4.44
C THR A 105 7.88 15.98 3.80
N GLN A 106 9.02 16.03 4.47
CA GLN A 106 10.22 16.66 3.93
C GLN A 106 11.40 15.69 4.07
N TRP A 107 11.90 15.20 2.96
CA TRP A 107 12.95 14.19 2.92
C TRP A 107 14.33 14.73 3.26
N SER A 108 14.57 16.01 3.02
CA SER A 108 15.83 16.70 3.36
C SER A 108 15.57 18.18 3.59
N GLN A 109 16.52 18.88 4.21
CA GLN A 109 16.43 20.33 4.42
C GLN A 109 16.29 21.14 3.13
N HIS A 110 16.71 20.56 2.00
CA HIS A 110 16.68 21.21 0.68
C HIS A 110 15.48 20.76 -0.21
N SER A 111 14.69 19.77 0.23
CA SER A 111 13.54 19.33 -0.52
C SER A 111 12.30 20.18 -0.21
N GLN A 112 11.39 20.25 -1.16
CA GLN A 112 10.09 20.90 -0.95
C GLN A 112 9.29 20.15 0.11
N VAL A 113 8.52 20.88 0.91
CA VAL A 113 7.54 20.30 1.81
C VAL A 113 6.36 19.81 0.97
N ILE A 114 6.09 18.52 1.05
CA ILE A 114 4.98 17.88 0.35
C ILE A 114 3.93 17.46 1.40
N PHE A 115 2.69 17.85 1.17
CA PHE A 115 1.57 17.36 1.96
C PHE A 115 1.12 16.02 1.42
N THR A 116 0.93 15.05 2.30
CA THR A 116 0.47 13.70 1.96
C THR A 116 -0.83 13.41 2.68
N MET A 117 -1.85 13.01 1.92
CA MET A 117 -3.11 12.51 2.47
C MET A 117 -3.02 11.01 2.64
N THR A 118 -3.26 10.52 3.84
CA THR A 118 -3.35 9.09 4.14
C THR A 118 -4.78 8.73 4.52
N PHE A 119 -5.37 7.82 3.76
CA PHE A 119 -6.72 7.32 3.99
C PHE A 119 -6.65 6.05 4.81
N VAL A 120 -7.21 6.08 6.01
CA VAL A 120 -7.17 4.96 6.96
C VAL A 120 -8.49 4.21 6.93
N LYS A 121 -8.44 2.97 6.44
CA LYS A 121 -9.61 2.09 6.35
C LYS A 121 -9.96 1.49 7.70
N LYS A 122 -11.25 1.32 7.97
CA LYS A 122 -11.77 0.57 9.10
C LYS A 122 -11.27 -0.88 9.07
N LYS A 123 -10.68 -1.34 10.16
CA LYS A 123 -10.18 -2.71 10.30
C LYS A 123 -11.21 -3.54 11.05
N ARG A 124 -11.82 -4.50 10.38
CA ARG A 124 -12.91 -5.34 10.93
C ARG A 124 -12.46 -6.76 11.24
N ASN A 125 -11.44 -7.27 10.53
CA ASN A 125 -10.97 -8.65 10.67
C ASN A 125 -9.46 -8.75 10.34
N ILE A 126 -8.91 -9.96 10.48
CA ILE A 126 -7.49 -10.20 10.19
C ILE A 126 -7.11 -9.92 8.73
N TYR A 127 -8.03 -10.11 7.80
CA TYR A 127 -7.78 -9.84 6.38
C TYR A 127 -7.54 -8.35 6.12
N ASP A 128 -8.16 -7.46 6.89
CA ASP A 128 -7.97 -6.02 6.80
C ASP A 128 -6.58 -5.58 7.29
N PHE A 129 -5.90 -6.40 8.10
CA PHE A 129 -4.51 -6.18 8.47
C PHE A 129 -3.54 -6.63 7.36
N ILE A 130 -3.83 -7.77 6.72
CA ILE A 130 -2.98 -8.35 5.68
C ILE A 130 -3.14 -7.58 4.36
N PHE A 131 -4.38 -7.35 3.95
CA PHE A 131 -4.73 -6.61 2.74
C PHE A 131 -5.25 -5.22 3.12
N SER A 132 -4.35 -4.41 3.68
CA SER A 132 -4.69 -3.06 4.10
C SER A 132 -5.24 -2.23 2.94
N GLY A 133 -6.41 -1.65 3.14
CA GLY A 133 -7.00 -0.69 2.21
C GLY A 133 -6.50 0.74 2.42
N ASN A 134 -5.47 0.93 3.25
CA ASN A 134 -4.88 2.23 3.49
C ASN A 134 -4.12 2.70 2.24
N VAL A 135 -4.36 3.94 1.84
CA VAL A 135 -3.77 4.54 0.65
C VAL A 135 -3.24 5.91 0.99
N SER A 136 -2.13 6.28 0.40
CA SER A 136 -1.55 7.61 0.53
C SER A 136 -1.47 8.29 -0.83
N ALA A 137 -1.83 9.56 -0.88
CA ALA A 137 -1.75 10.37 -2.10
C ALA A 137 -1.17 11.75 -1.79
N GLU A 138 -0.56 12.37 -2.78
CA GLU A 138 -0.11 13.75 -2.64
C GLU A 138 -1.30 14.69 -2.46
N CYS A 139 -1.23 15.55 -1.45
CA CYS A 139 -2.27 16.53 -1.13
C CYS A 139 -1.93 17.87 -1.79
N THR A 140 -2.50 18.12 -2.96
CA THR A 140 -2.49 19.42 -3.59
C THR A 140 -3.82 20.12 -3.36
N GLU A 141 -3.91 21.41 -3.62
CA GLU A 141 -5.17 22.17 -3.53
C GLU A 141 -6.27 21.53 -4.37
N GLU A 142 -5.93 21.10 -5.59
CA GLU A 142 -6.86 20.43 -6.51
C GLU A 142 -7.32 19.07 -6.00
N THR A 143 -6.39 18.20 -5.57
CA THR A 143 -6.72 16.86 -5.05
C THR A 143 -7.51 16.94 -3.73
N TYR A 144 -7.16 17.90 -2.88
CA TYR A 144 -7.88 18.15 -1.63
C TYR A 144 -9.34 18.52 -1.91
N ALA A 145 -9.59 19.44 -2.84
CA ALA A 145 -10.93 19.88 -3.21
C ALA A 145 -11.76 18.73 -3.80
N LEU A 146 -11.15 17.90 -4.65
CA LEU A 146 -11.80 16.73 -5.24
C LEU A 146 -12.22 15.71 -4.17
N VAL A 147 -11.30 15.32 -3.30
CA VAL A 147 -11.59 14.36 -2.23
C VAL A 147 -12.68 14.91 -1.30
N LYS A 148 -12.59 16.16 -0.94
CA LYS A 148 -13.61 16.81 -0.11
C LYS A 148 -15.01 16.74 -0.74
N SER A 149 -15.11 16.86 -2.06
CA SER A 149 -16.37 16.76 -2.78
C SER A 149 -16.94 15.34 -2.83
N TRP A 150 -16.08 14.31 -2.71
CA TRP A 150 -16.49 12.90 -2.78
C TRP A 150 -16.84 12.30 -1.43
N LEU A 151 -16.32 12.86 -0.33
CA LEU A 151 -16.48 12.28 1.00
C LEU A 151 -17.92 12.39 1.50
N PRO A 152 -18.46 11.34 2.14
CA PRO A 152 -19.73 11.41 2.85
C PRO A 152 -19.59 12.27 4.14
N GLU A 153 -20.70 12.71 4.68
CA GLU A 153 -20.71 13.53 5.91
C GLU A 153 -20.08 12.82 7.12
N SER A 154 -20.09 11.48 7.11
CA SER A 154 -19.49 10.67 8.18
C SER A 154 -17.98 10.76 8.25
N VAL A 155 -17.33 11.17 7.17
CA VAL A 155 -15.86 11.28 7.09
C VAL A 155 -15.49 12.75 6.95
N ARG A 156 -14.74 13.24 7.92
CA ARG A 156 -14.31 14.65 7.92
C ARG A 156 -12.93 14.81 7.28
N MET A 157 -12.84 15.82 6.43
CA MET A 157 -11.57 16.23 5.84
C MET A 157 -10.84 17.17 6.81
N PRO A 158 -9.57 16.90 7.17
CA PRO A 158 -8.78 17.84 7.97
C PRO A 158 -8.60 19.16 7.23
N LYS A 159 -8.55 20.26 7.98
CA LYS A 159 -8.28 21.57 7.41
C LYS A 159 -6.80 21.71 7.08
N VAL A 160 -6.49 22.13 5.87
CA VAL A 160 -5.13 22.39 5.42
C VAL A 160 -5.04 23.82 4.88
N LYS A 161 -3.97 24.48 5.25
CA LYS A 161 -3.64 25.81 4.76
C LYS A 161 -2.54 25.68 3.70
N PHE A 162 -2.90 25.86 2.46
CA PHE A 162 -1.99 25.82 1.34
C PHE A 162 -1.23 27.13 1.16
#